data_c8c0bcebcce0a3fd27d2770bdc3aceda
#
_entry.id   c8c0bcebcce0a3fd27d2770bdc3aceda
#
_cell.length_a   1.000
_cell.length_b   1.000
_cell.length_c   1.000
_cell.angle_alpha   90.00
_cell.angle_beta   90.00
_cell.angle_gamma   90.00
#
_symmetry.space_group_name_H-M   'P 1'
#
loop_
_entity.id
_entity.type
_entity.pdbx_description
1 polymer ?
#
loop_
_entity_poly.entity_id
_entity_poly.type
_entity_poly.pdbx_seq_one_letter_code
_entity_poly.pdbx_strand_id
1 'polypeptide(L)'
;MRALIPAVLALLAAPLSAQTAPAQPPSVPLAPTAPWDPATAYITAGQDEPGYRSWYLALPSRAVQVKAFNDYLVGAEVGGVVPTWQLFRTATSWRSCGAQPFEIPPTEEWPHIVNTLRYIRDYVIPALGPVEPVSAYRNPALNLCAGGAPESAHKLYSAIDMVPLRPITREAMMRTLCGDHSLHGADYHAGLGFYAFMRFHVDSTKFRRWNMDPAVAAECPPIVRPEDVASVGQPVPTTDPLAPVAQPAPAVPTPVIKPERGIPH
;
A
#
# COMPACT_ATOMS: atom_id res chain seq x y z
N MET A 1 27.95 97.49 -35.60
CA MET A 1 28.17 96.95 -34.27
C MET A 1 26.92 96.22 -33.81
N ARG A 2 26.88 94.89 -33.85
CA ARG A 2 25.74 94.06 -33.43
C ARG A 2 26.10 93.37 -32.13
N ALA A 3 25.39 93.68 -31.09
CA ALA A 3 25.55 93.06 -29.77
C ALA A 3 24.83 91.71 -29.74
N LEU A 4 25.58 90.65 -29.34
CA LEU A 4 25.06 89.34 -29.11
C LEU A 4 24.68 89.24 -27.64
N ILE A 5 23.42 88.84 -27.34
CA ILE A 5 22.92 88.53 -26.01
C ILE A 5 23.01 87.05 -25.82
N PRO A 6 23.63 86.52 -24.73
CA PRO A 6 23.60 85.09 -24.47
C PRO A 6 22.30 84.71 -23.76
N ALA A 7 21.62 83.69 -24.27
CA ALA A 7 20.47 83.06 -23.62
C ALA A 7 20.97 82.11 -22.53
N VAL A 8 20.56 82.32 -21.29
CA VAL A 8 20.81 81.44 -20.16
C VAL A 8 19.67 80.40 -20.11
N LEU A 9 20.02 79.17 -20.37
CA LEU A 9 19.10 78.01 -20.26
C LEU A 9 19.06 77.55 -18.80
N ALA A 10 17.99 77.77 -18.06
CA ALA A 10 17.76 77.30 -16.73
C ALA A 10 17.25 75.84 -16.77
N LEU A 11 18.06 74.85 -16.35
CA LEU A 11 17.64 73.47 -16.13
C LEU A 11 16.84 73.43 -14.82
N LEU A 12 15.56 73.16 -14.92
CA LEU A 12 14.69 72.80 -13.80
C LEU A 12 14.94 71.35 -13.43
N ALA A 13 15.64 71.06 -12.31
CA ALA A 13 15.75 69.74 -11.71
C ALA A 13 14.47 69.39 -10.95
N ALA A 14 13.71 68.40 -11.43
CA ALA A 14 12.56 67.86 -10.74
C ALA A 14 13.04 66.97 -9.59
N PRO A 15 12.44 67.04 -8.40
CA PRO A 15 12.79 66.12 -7.31
C PRO A 15 12.33 64.68 -7.62
N LEU A 16 13.26 63.72 -7.60
CA LEU A 16 12.93 62.28 -7.60
C LEU A 16 12.21 61.95 -6.29
N SER A 17 10.92 61.69 -6.37
CA SER A 17 10.16 61.12 -5.24
C SER A 17 10.64 59.69 -5.03
N ALA A 18 11.34 59.42 -3.93
CA ALA A 18 11.68 58.09 -3.48
C ALA A 18 10.40 57.36 -3.12
N GLN A 19 9.96 56.41 -3.95
CA GLN A 19 8.91 55.46 -3.61
C GLN A 19 9.44 54.50 -2.53
N THR A 20 8.97 54.65 -1.32
CA THR A 20 9.18 53.68 -0.24
C THR A 20 8.49 52.37 -0.66
N ALA A 21 9.27 51.29 -0.89
CA ALA A 21 8.73 49.95 -1.11
C ALA A 21 7.88 49.53 0.10
N PRO A 22 6.71 48.91 -0.11
CA PRO A 22 5.90 48.39 0.99
C PRO A 22 6.71 47.39 1.84
N ALA A 23 6.72 47.60 3.16
CA ALA A 23 7.37 46.71 4.10
C ALA A 23 6.84 45.28 3.93
N GLN A 24 7.72 44.32 3.65
CA GLN A 24 7.37 42.91 3.64
C GLN A 24 6.81 42.54 5.01
N PRO A 25 5.66 41.83 5.07
CA PRO A 25 5.18 41.33 6.33
C PRO A 25 6.24 40.40 6.97
N PRO A 26 6.38 40.39 8.29
CA PRO A 26 7.34 39.53 8.97
C PRO A 26 7.10 38.09 8.58
N SER A 27 8.12 37.41 8.06
CA SER A 27 8.07 35.98 7.80
C SER A 27 7.89 35.27 9.14
N VAL A 28 6.70 34.69 9.35
CA VAL A 28 6.43 33.79 10.47
C VAL A 28 7.35 32.59 10.28
N PRO A 29 8.23 32.25 11.25
CA PRO A 29 9.02 31.03 11.15
C PRO A 29 8.06 29.85 11.03
N LEU A 30 8.13 29.09 9.93
CA LEU A 30 7.45 27.81 9.82
C LEU A 30 7.91 26.95 10.99
N ALA A 31 6.97 26.52 11.83
CA ALA A 31 7.25 25.54 12.85
C ALA A 31 7.94 24.32 12.19
N PRO A 32 9.00 23.73 12.80
CA PRO A 32 9.63 22.56 12.25
C PRO A 32 8.58 21.48 12.04
N THR A 33 8.40 21.04 10.80
CA THR A 33 7.56 19.90 10.48
C THR A 33 8.09 18.69 11.25
N ALA A 34 7.20 18.00 11.98
CA ALA A 34 7.57 16.77 12.67
C ALA A 34 8.28 15.81 11.70
N PRO A 35 9.33 15.10 12.16
CA PRO A 35 10.02 14.15 11.31
C PRO A 35 9.04 13.11 10.77
N TRP A 36 9.25 12.68 9.52
CA TRP A 36 8.44 11.64 8.89
C TRP A 36 8.64 10.32 9.62
N ASP A 37 7.62 9.85 10.31
CA ASP A 37 7.59 8.56 10.99
C ASP A 37 6.15 8.02 11.06
N PRO A 38 5.62 7.45 9.97
CA PRO A 38 4.28 6.88 9.95
C PRO A 38 4.15 5.61 10.81
N ALA A 39 5.27 4.97 11.20
CA ALA A 39 5.26 3.77 12.02
C ALA A 39 4.75 4.04 13.44
N THR A 40 4.97 5.24 13.99
CA THR A 40 4.51 5.61 15.33
C THR A 40 2.99 5.48 15.54
N ALA A 41 2.21 5.54 14.46
CA ALA A 41 0.77 5.33 14.53
C ALA A 41 0.38 3.85 14.75
N TYR A 42 1.30 2.91 14.54
CA TYR A 42 1.02 1.47 14.53
C TYR A 42 1.87 0.66 15.49
N ILE A 43 3.08 1.15 15.82
CA ILE A 43 4.00 0.50 16.74
C ILE A 43 3.71 1.03 18.15
N THR A 44 3.17 0.18 19.00
CA THR A 44 2.88 0.51 20.38
C THR A 44 4.09 0.25 21.28
N ALA A 45 4.13 0.90 22.46
CA ALA A 45 5.19 0.72 23.44
C ALA A 45 5.45 -0.76 23.72
N GLY A 46 6.69 -1.21 23.56
CA GLY A 46 7.10 -2.61 23.67
C GLY A 46 7.20 -3.36 22.33
N GLN A 47 6.73 -2.77 21.21
CA GLN A 47 6.96 -3.29 19.86
C GLN A 47 8.10 -2.58 19.11
N ASP A 48 8.76 -1.64 19.75
CA ASP A 48 9.98 -0.97 19.32
C ASP A 48 11.23 -1.85 19.51
N GLU A 49 12.40 -1.36 19.08
CA GLU A 49 13.65 -2.12 19.21
C GLU A 49 14.01 -2.40 20.68
N PRO A 50 13.89 -1.47 21.65
CA PRO A 50 14.08 -1.78 23.06
C PRO A 50 13.13 -2.87 23.58
N GLY A 51 11.88 -2.84 23.17
CA GLY A 51 10.89 -3.87 23.50
C GLY A 51 11.28 -5.23 22.91
N TYR A 52 11.75 -5.25 21.67
CA TYR A 52 12.27 -6.49 21.06
C TYR A 52 13.47 -7.05 21.84
N ARG A 53 14.43 -6.22 22.21
CA ARG A 53 15.60 -6.66 23.01
C ARG A 53 15.17 -7.28 24.34
N SER A 54 14.23 -6.63 25.03
CA SER A 54 13.67 -7.13 26.28
C SER A 54 12.96 -8.48 26.08
N TRP A 55 12.12 -8.57 25.06
CA TRP A 55 11.45 -9.81 24.71
C TRP A 55 12.43 -10.92 24.29
N TYR A 56 13.44 -10.60 23.47
CA TYR A 56 14.44 -11.56 23.02
C TYR A 56 15.24 -12.16 24.16
N LEU A 57 15.69 -11.32 25.10
CA LEU A 57 16.52 -11.74 26.23
C LEU A 57 15.74 -12.44 27.35
N ALA A 58 14.41 -12.32 27.38
CA ALA A 58 13.58 -12.90 28.42
C ALA A 58 13.60 -14.45 28.42
N LEU A 59 13.89 -15.08 27.28
CA LEU A 59 13.95 -16.55 27.16
C LEU A 59 15.15 -16.98 26.30
N PRO A 60 16.11 -17.75 26.82
CA PRO A 60 17.28 -18.21 26.07
C PRO A 60 16.93 -18.99 24.78
N SER A 61 15.81 -19.70 24.77
CA SER A 61 15.33 -20.44 23.59
C SER A 61 15.03 -19.54 22.39
N ARG A 62 14.68 -18.26 22.62
CA ARG A 62 14.41 -17.30 21.55
C ARG A 62 15.64 -17.01 20.68
N ALA A 63 16.83 -16.98 21.29
CA ALA A 63 18.07 -16.79 20.52
C ALA A 63 18.29 -17.90 19.49
N VAL A 64 18.02 -19.15 19.88
CA VAL A 64 18.13 -20.31 18.98
C VAL A 64 17.07 -20.24 17.86
N GLN A 65 15.83 -19.93 18.23
CA GLN A 65 14.73 -19.85 17.27
C GLN A 65 14.90 -18.70 16.28
N VAL A 66 15.29 -17.51 16.74
CA VAL A 66 15.58 -16.34 15.88
C VAL A 66 16.73 -16.63 14.94
N LYS A 67 17.81 -17.27 15.44
CA LYS A 67 18.91 -17.68 14.57
C LYS A 67 18.44 -18.66 13.50
N ALA A 68 17.71 -19.69 13.89
CA ALA A 68 17.19 -20.69 12.94
C ALA A 68 16.30 -20.04 11.85
N PHE A 69 15.43 -19.10 12.24
CA PHE A 69 14.62 -18.36 11.29
C PHE A 69 15.45 -17.46 10.36
N ASN A 70 16.46 -16.77 10.89
CA ASN A 70 17.40 -16.00 10.06
C ASN A 70 18.12 -16.89 9.03
N ASP A 71 18.65 -18.05 9.48
CA ASP A 71 19.32 -19.00 8.60
C ASP A 71 18.36 -19.52 7.51
N TYR A 72 17.09 -19.76 7.87
CA TYR A 72 16.06 -20.15 6.93
C TYR A 72 15.80 -19.08 5.87
N LEU A 73 15.64 -17.81 6.26
CA LEU A 73 15.43 -16.70 5.31
C LEU A 73 16.63 -16.50 4.39
N VAL A 74 17.85 -16.64 4.89
CA VAL A 74 19.07 -16.59 4.07
C VAL A 74 19.09 -17.73 3.07
N GLY A 75 18.79 -18.95 3.50
CA GLY A 75 18.71 -20.12 2.61
C GLY A 75 17.61 -20.02 1.55
N ALA A 76 16.54 -19.28 1.84
CA ALA A 76 15.45 -18.98 0.90
C ALA A 76 15.70 -17.72 0.02
N GLU A 77 16.89 -17.10 0.13
CA GLU A 77 17.31 -15.89 -0.61
C GLU A 77 16.44 -14.65 -0.35
N VAL A 78 15.85 -14.56 0.83
CA VAL A 78 15.04 -13.42 1.29
C VAL A 78 15.55 -12.82 2.61
N GLY A 79 16.74 -13.23 3.06
CA GLY A 79 17.39 -12.64 4.23
C GLY A 79 17.73 -11.17 4.00
N GLY A 80 17.43 -10.31 4.97
CA GLY A 80 17.75 -8.88 4.92
C GLY A 80 16.84 -8.01 4.02
N VAL A 81 15.76 -8.56 3.45
CA VAL A 81 14.75 -7.76 2.73
C VAL A 81 14.16 -6.69 3.65
N VAL A 82 13.86 -7.05 4.87
CA VAL A 82 13.54 -6.15 5.98
C VAL A 82 14.26 -6.65 7.24
N PRO A 83 14.43 -5.83 8.30
CA PRO A 83 15.01 -6.30 9.55
C PRO A 83 14.19 -7.48 10.12
N THR A 84 14.83 -8.64 10.30
CA THR A 84 14.13 -9.89 10.70
C THR A 84 13.33 -9.74 11.98
N TRP A 85 13.82 -8.97 12.96
CA TRP A 85 13.11 -8.78 14.21
C TRP A 85 11.74 -8.10 14.05
N GLN A 86 11.57 -7.27 13.00
CA GLN A 86 10.30 -6.62 12.69
C GLN A 86 9.26 -7.62 12.15
N LEU A 87 9.72 -8.74 11.57
CA LEU A 87 8.84 -9.82 11.11
C LEU A 87 8.20 -10.60 12.25
N PHE A 88 8.66 -10.42 13.48
CA PHE A 88 8.04 -11.01 14.68
C PHE A 88 7.01 -10.10 15.33
N ARG A 89 6.85 -8.84 14.89
CA ARG A 89 5.80 -7.95 15.41
C ARG A 89 4.42 -8.55 15.19
N THR A 90 3.66 -8.60 16.26
CA THR A 90 2.26 -9.05 16.25
C THR A 90 1.31 -7.87 15.95
N ALA A 91 0.03 -7.96 16.28
CA ALA A 91 -0.91 -6.87 16.04
C ALA A 91 -0.64 -5.66 16.95
N THR A 92 -0.97 -4.45 16.49
CA THR A 92 -0.95 -3.21 17.31
C THR A 92 -1.75 -3.34 18.61
N SER A 93 -2.86 -4.12 18.58
CA SER A 93 -3.72 -4.39 19.73
C SER A 93 -3.23 -5.51 20.66
N TRP A 94 -1.99 -5.99 20.51
CA TRP A 94 -1.45 -7.09 21.27
C TRP A 94 -1.69 -6.99 22.80
N ARG A 95 -1.50 -5.79 23.35
CA ARG A 95 -1.64 -5.55 24.80
C ARG A 95 -3.09 -5.69 25.27
N SER A 96 -4.03 -5.11 24.55
CA SER A 96 -5.46 -5.22 24.88
C SER A 96 -6.00 -6.63 24.65
N CYS A 97 -5.33 -7.41 23.80
CA CYS A 97 -5.63 -8.83 23.57
C CYS A 97 -4.90 -9.78 24.50
N GLY A 98 -4.10 -9.30 25.48
CA GLY A 98 -3.32 -10.16 26.37
C GLY A 98 -2.25 -10.99 25.65
N ALA A 99 -1.84 -10.59 24.46
CA ALA A 99 -0.83 -11.27 23.66
C ALA A 99 0.59 -10.74 23.91
N GLN A 100 1.59 -11.31 23.23
CA GLN A 100 2.96 -10.82 23.24
C GLN A 100 3.18 -9.76 22.13
N PRO A 101 4.09 -8.79 22.32
CA PRO A 101 4.44 -7.80 21.32
C PRO A 101 5.12 -8.42 20.10
N PHE A 102 5.85 -9.51 20.30
CA PHE A 102 6.56 -10.29 19.29
C PHE A 102 6.25 -11.78 19.47
N GLU A 103 6.16 -12.48 18.34
CA GLU A 103 5.93 -13.92 18.34
C GLU A 103 6.70 -14.55 17.16
N ILE A 104 7.45 -15.61 17.44
CA ILE A 104 8.08 -16.43 16.41
C ILE A 104 7.00 -17.38 15.90
N PRO A 105 6.67 -17.36 14.61
CA PRO A 105 5.67 -18.28 14.05
C PRO A 105 6.11 -19.73 14.21
N PRO A 106 5.17 -20.68 14.24
CA PRO A 106 5.48 -22.10 14.10
C PRO A 106 6.33 -22.38 12.87
N THR A 107 7.24 -23.34 12.95
CA THR A 107 8.22 -23.63 11.89
C THR A 107 7.56 -24.00 10.57
N GLU A 108 6.41 -24.66 10.63
CA GLU A 108 5.58 -25.04 9.48
C GLU A 108 5.03 -23.85 8.70
N GLU A 109 4.91 -22.68 9.34
CA GLU A 109 4.42 -21.45 8.69
C GLU A 109 5.55 -20.65 7.99
N TRP A 110 6.82 -20.95 8.28
CA TRP A 110 7.94 -20.17 7.72
C TRP A 110 7.99 -20.15 6.19
N PRO A 111 7.65 -21.22 5.45
CA PRO A 111 7.65 -21.19 4.00
C PRO A 111 6.70 -20.17 3.40
N HIS A 112 5.61 -19.82 4.07
CA HIS A 112 4.58 -18.97 3.52
C HIS A 112 5.01 -17.51 3.39
N ILE A 113 5.96 -17.02 4.25
CA ILE A 113 6.44 -15.64 4.17
C ILE A 113 7.41 -15.39 3.01
N VAL A 114 8.03 -16.45 2.47
CA VAL A 114 9.11 -16.33 1.48
C VAL A 114 8.64 -15.61 0.22
N ASN A 115 7.49 -16.00 -0.33
CA ASN A 115 6.98 -15.41 -1.56
C ASN A 115 6.52 -13.96 -1.35
N THR A 116 5.98 -13.63 -0.17
CA THR A 116 5.66 -12.26 0.23
C THR A 116 6.91 -11.40 0.30
N LEU A 117 8.00 -11.91 0.91
CA LEU A 117 9.27 -11.18 0.99
C LEU A 117 9.93 -11.01 -0.39
N ARG A 118 9.81 -11.99 -1.29
CA ARG A 118 10.26 -11.83 -2.69
C ARG A 118 9.53 -10.69 -3.38
N TYR A 119 8.20 -10.65 -3.29
CA TYR A 119 7.41 -9.56 -3.87
C TYR A 119 7.79 -8.19 -3.27
N ILE A 120 8.01 -8.13 -1.95
CA ILE A 120 8.48 -6.90 -1.29
C ILE A 120 9.84 -6.47 -1.79
N ARG A 121 10.81 -7.39 -1.92
CA ARG A 121 12.15 -7.14 -2.43
C ARG A 121 12.13 -6.64 -3.88
N ASP A 122 11.35 -7.30 -4.73
CA ASP A 122 11.41 -7.14 -6.17
C ASP A 122 10.57 -5.96 -6.67
N TYR A 123 9.50 -5.58 -5.95
CA TYR A 123 8.56 -4.54 -6.39
C TYR A 123 8.27 -3.46 -5.34
N VAL A 124 7.98 -3.81 -4.08
CA VAL A 124 7.59 -2.81 -3.09
C VAL A 124 8.74 -1.88 -2.73
N ILE A 125 9.92 -2.43 -2.41
CA ILE A 125 11.09 -1.64 -2.03
C ILE A 125 11.63 -0.81 -3.20
N PRO A 126 11.74 -1.32 -4.44
CA PRO A 126 12.10 -0.50 -5.59
C PRO A 126 11.15 0.68 -5.81
N ALA A 127 9.85 0.48 -5.61
CA ALA A 127 8.81 1.48 -5.84
C ALA A 127 8.75 2.58 -4.75
N LEU A 128 8.82 2.19 -3.47
CA LEU A 128 8.61 3.10 -2.34
C LEU A 128 9.89 3.48 -1.59
N GLY A 129 11.00 2.77 -1.84
CA GLY A 129 12.16 2.76 -0.94
C GLY A 129 11.94 1.85 0.26
N PRO A 130 12.77 2.00 1.33
CA PRO A 130 12.66 1.17 2.51
C PRO A 130 11.26 1.23 3.14
N VAL A 131 10.81 0.10 3.66
CA VAL A 131 9.53 -0.04 4.37
C VAL A 131 9.77 -0.61 5.77
N GLU A 132 8.87 -0.33 6.70
CA GLU A 132 8.90 -0.88 8.04
C GLU A 132 7.71 -1.81 8.28
N PRO A 133 7.95 -3.11 8.52
CA PRO A 133 6.92 -4.03 9.00
C PRO A 133 6.36 -3.60 10.36
N VAL A 134 5.04 -3.44 10.45
CA VAL A 134 4.35 -3.05 11.68
C VAL A 134 3.52 -4.20 12.27
N SER A 135 3.19 -5.22 11.47
CA SER A 135 2.54 -6.45 11.91
C SER A 135 2.78 -7.56 10.90
N ALA A 136 3.12 -8.76 11.35
CA ALA A 136 3.26 -9.93 10.49
C ALA A 136 2.43 -11.11 11.02
N TYR A 137 3.01 -12.03 11.80
CA TYR A 137 2.27 -13.18 12.30
C TYR A 137 1.23 -12.76 13.36
N ARG A 138 0.06 -13.37 13.27
CA ARG A 138 -0.99 -13.28 14.29
C ARG A 138 -1.54 -14.67 14.53
N ASN A 139 -1.23 -15.27 15.68
CA ASN A 139 -1.85 -16.54 16.03
C ASN A 139 -3.39 -16.42 16.02
N PRO A 140 -4.14 -17.53 15.91
CA PRO A 140 -5.59 -17.49 15.75
C PRO A 140 -6.34 -16.72 16.85
N ALA A 141 -5.88 -16.78 18.10
CA ALA A 141 -6.50 -16.07 19.22
C ALA A 141 -6.28 -14.56 19.12
N LEU A 142 -5.07 -14.13 18.81
CA LEU A 142 -4.75 -12.73 18.59
C LEU A 142 -5.47 -12.17 17.36
N ASN A 143 -5.50 -12.94 16.26
CA ASN A 143 -6.21 -12.50 15.05
C ASN A 143 -7.70 -12.25 15.33
N LEU A 144 -8.36 -13.14 16.06
CA LEU A 144 -9.76 -12.98 16.44
C LEU A 144 -9.97 -11.75 17.34
N CYS A 145 -9.17 -11.58 18.38
CA CYS A 145 -9.25 -10.44 19.30
C CYS A 145 -8.98 -9.11 18.61
N ALA A 146 -8.03 -9.08 17.66
CA ALA A 146 -7.66 -7.92 16.89
C ALA A 146 -8.68 -7.55 15.78
N GLY A 147 -9.78 -8.28 15.66
CA GLY A 147 -10.79 -8.08 14.62
C GLY A 147 -10.32 -8.47 13.22
N GLY A 148 -9.33 -9.37 13.11
CA GLY A 148 -8.87 -9.89 11.83
C GLY A 148 -9.88 -10.82 11.17
N ALA A 149 -9.87 -10.87 9.83
CA ALA A 149 -10.74 -11.78 9.08
C ALA A 149 -10.50 -13.25 9.48
N PRO A 150 -11.53 -14.12 9.48
CA PRO A 150 -11.37 -15.55 9.78
C PRO A 150 -10.32 -16.24 8.91
N GLU A 151 -10.24 -15.86 7.61
CA GLU A 151 -9.27 -16.38 6.65
C GLU A 151 -8.08 -15.41 6.43
N SER A 152 -7.63 -14.77 7.52
CA SER A 152 -6.52 -13.82 7.46
C SER A 152 -5.22 -14.49 7.09
N ALA A 153 -4.51 -13.95 6.09
CA ALA A 153 -3.19 -14.37 5.68
C ALA A 153 -2.11 -14.21 6.79
N HIS A 154 -2.35 -13.33 7.77
CA HIS A 154 -1.49 -13.20 8.95
C HIS A 154 -1.46 -14.46 9.83
N LYS A 155 -2.54 -15.25 9.86
CA LYS A 155 -2.60 -16.50 10.62
C LYS A 155 -1.67 -17.59 10.06
N LEU A 156 -1.44 -17.51 8.75
CA LEU A 156 -0.56 -18.43 8.01
C LEU A 156 0.84 -17.85 7.82
N TYR A 157 1.17 -16.74 8.47
CA TYR A 157 2.45 -16.04 8.29
C TYR A 157 2.77 -15.71 6.81
N SER A 158 1.78 -15.54 5.98
CA SER A 158 1.94 -15.18 4.56
C SER A 158 1.70 -13.70 4.29
N ALA A 159 1.56 -12.87 5.33
CA ALA A 159 1.23 -11.46 5.23
C ALA A 159 2.11 -10.56 6.09
N ILE A 160 2.36 -9.35 5.60
CA ILE A 160 3.04 -8.29 6.31
C ILE A 160 2.27 -6.98 6.11
N ASP A 161 1.89 -6.32 7.21
CA ASP A 161 1.45 -4.93 7.21
C ASP A 161 2.68 -4.03 7.35
N MET A 162 2.79 -2.98 6.53
CA MET A 162 3.97 -2.12 6.44
C MET A 162 3.59 -0.65 6.30
N VAL A 163 4.58 0.22 6.55
CA VAL A 163 4.55 1.65 6.23
C VAL A 163 5.81 2.05 5.46
N PRO A 164 5.75 3.08 4.57
CA PRO A 164 6.93 3.59 3.89
C PRO A 164 7.81 4.42 4.84
N LEU A 165 9.14 4.26 4.76
CA LEU A 165 10.09 5.05 5.54
C LEU A 165 10.54 6.34 4.84
N ARG A 166 10.20 6.53 3.57
CA ARG A 166 10.42 7.79 2.85
C ARG A 166 9.12 8.59 2.78
N PRO A 167 9.20 9.92 2.88
CA PRO A 167 8.03 10.78 2.70
C PRO A 167 7.36 10.54 1.34
N ILE A 168 6.09 10.24 1.39
CA ILE A 168 5.23 10.05 0.20
C ILE A 168 3.78 10.38 0.59
N THR A 169 2.99 10.89 -0.33
CA THR A 169 1.55 11.03 -0.07
C THR A 169 0.86 9.67 -0.15
N ARG A 170 -0.23 9.50 0.59
CA ARG A 170 -1.05 8.27 0.54
C ARG A 170 -1.48 7.93 -0.90
N GLU A 171 -1.93 8.95 -1.62
CA GLU A 171 -2.38 8.81 -3.02
C GLU A 171 -1.25 8.31 -3.93
N ALA A 172 -0.05 8.91 -3.83
CA ALA A 172 1.10 8.49 -4.62
C ALA A 172 1.53 7.06 -4.25
N MET A 173 1.56 6.71 -2.96
CA MET A 173 1.85 5.35 -2.49
C MET A 173 0.86 4.33 -3.07
N MET A 174 -0.44 4.60 -2.97
CA MET A 174 -1.48 3.71 -3.51
C MET A 174 -1.35 3.55 -5.01
N ARG A 175 -1.20 4.65 -5.76
CA ARG A 175 -1.06 4.62 -7.23
C ARG A 175 0.14 3.78 -7.66
N THR A 176 1.29 3.97 -7.02
CA THR A 176 2.52 3.22 -7.32
C THR A 176 2.35 1.74 -7.04
N LEU A 177 1.90 1.39 -5.83
CA LEU A 177 1.70 -0.02 -5.47
C LEU A 177 0.63 -0.71 -6.32
N CYS A 178 -0.44 0.00 -6.68
CA CYS A 178 -1.49 -0.54 -7.55
C CYS A 178 -0.98 -0.80 -8.97
N GLY A 179 -0.09 0.08 -9.48
CA GLY A 179 0.56 -0.09 -10.79
C GLY A 179 1.40 -1.37 -10.81
N ASP A 180 2.35 -1.48 -9.88
CA ASP A 180 3.23 -2.64 -9.79
C ASP A 180 2.46 -3.95 -9.53
N HIS A 181 1.46 -3.90 -8.66
CA HIS A 181 0.61 -5.06 -8.41
C HIS A 181 -0.20 -5.50 -9.64
N SER A 182 -0.64 -4.57 -10.48
CA SER A 182 -1.34 -4.90 -11.73
C SER A 182 -0.46 -5.65 -12.71
N LEU A 183 0.83 -5.30 -12.76
CA LEU A 183 1.79 -5.85 -13.71
C LEU A 183 2.41 -7.17 -13.22
N HIS A 184 2.67 -7.29 -11.93
CA HIS A 184 3.53 -8.35 -11.38
C HIS A 184 2.89 -9.14 -10.24
N GLY A 185 1.80 -8.65 -9.65
CA GLY A 185 1.20 -9.27 -8.47
C GLY A 185 0.67 -10.69 -8.71
N ALA A 186 0.24 -11.00 -9.94
CA ALA A 186 -0.29 -12.32 -10.28
C ALA A 186 0.78 -13.42 -10.16
N ASP A 187 2.02 -13.15 -10.56
CA ASP A 187 3.13 -14.11 -10.56
C ASP A 187 3.53 -14.53 -9.13
N TYR A 188 3.23 -13.65 -8.16
CA TYR A 188 3.51 -13.87 -6.73
C TYR A 188 2.26 -14.27 -5.94
N HIS A 189 1.11 -14.44 -6.58
CA HIS A 189 -0.19 -14.55 -5.90
C HIS A 189 -0.42 -13.41 -4.90
N ALA A 190 0.10 -12.22 -5.19
CA ALA A 190 0.13 -11.12 -4.24
C ALA A 190 -1.27 -10.58 -3.94
N GLY A 191 -1.63 -10.54 -2.66
CA GLY A 191 -2.70 -9.73 -2.13
C GLY A 191 -2.17 -8.35 -1.75
N LEU A 192 -2.83 -7.29 -2.19
CA LEU A 192 -2.51 -5.91 -1.84
C LEU A 192 -3.69 -5.26 -1.15
N GLY A 193 -3.47 -4.72 0.04
CA GLY A 193 -4.51 -4.08 0.84
C GLY A 193 -4.08 -2.73 1.39
N PHE A 194 -5.05 -1.83 1.56
CA PHE A 194 -4.80 -0.52 2.16
C PHE A 194 -5.68 -0.31 3.39
N TYR A 195 -5.04 0.08 4.48
CA TYR A 195 -5.72 0.54 5.70
C TYR A 195 -5.85 2.06 5.68
N ALA A 196 -6.40 2.63 6.73
CA ALA A 196 -6.34 4.07 6.94
C ALA A 196 -4.89 4.57 7.04
N PHE A 197 -4.65 5.82 6.66
CA PHE A 197 -3.33 6.49 6.67
C PHE A 197 -2.29 5.78 5.78
N MET A 198 -1.08 5.53 6.28
CA MET A 198 0.06 5.06 5.48
C MET A 198 0.29 3.56 5.55
N ARG A 199 -0.51 2.81 6.31
CA ARG A 199 -0.37 1.36 6.42
C ARG A 199 -0.95 0.66 5.22
N PHE A 200 -0.18 -0.25 4.64
CA PHE A 200 -0.60 -1.15 3.58
C PHE A 200 -0.22 -2.60 3.89
N HIS A 201 -0.91 -3.51 3.28
CA HIS A 201 -0.81 -4.94 3.44
C HIS A 201 -0.29 -5.59 2.17
N VAL A 202 0.63 -6.54 2.31
CA VAL A 202 1.04 -7.45 1.25
C VAL A 202 0.98 -8.87 1.77
N ASP A 203 0.38 -9.77 1.00
CA ASP A 203 0.39 -11.21 1.24
C ASP A 203 0.65 -11.99 -0.06
N SER A 204 0.90 -13.31 0.05
CA SER A 204 1.11 -14.19 -1.10
C SER A 204 0.12 -15.37 -1.14
N THR A 205 -1.11 -15.17 -0.64
CA THR A 205 -2.14 -16.21 -0.64
C THR A 205 -2.96 -16.24 -1.90
N LYS A 206 -3.34 -15.06 -2.42
CA LYS A 206 -4.19 -14.93 -3.60
C LYS A 206 -4.03 -13.56 -4.24
N PHE A 207 -3.91 -13.52 -5.56
CA PHE A 207 -3.94 -12.27 -6.32
C PHE A 207 -5.29 -11.55 -6.14
N ARG A 208 -5.27 -10.44 -5.39
CA ARG A 208 -6.44 -9.61 -5.09
C ARG A 208 -6.03 -8.23 -4.59
N ARG A 209 -6.98 -7.30 -4.60
CA ARG A 209 -6.85 -5.99 -3.94
C ARG A 209 -8.04 -5.72 -3.03
N TRP A 210 -7.81 -4.98 -1.97
CA TRP A 210 -8.85 -4.51 -1.07
C TRP A 210 -8.46 -3.18 -0.41
N ASN A 211 -9.48 -2.44 0.03
CA ASN A 211 -9.30 -1.19 0.74
C ASN A 211 -10.32 -1.12 1.89
N MET A 212 -9.86 -0.80 3.09
CA MET A 212 -10.74 -0.63 4.25
C MET A 212 -11.36 0.77 4.33
N ASP A 213 -10.90 1.71 3.50
CA ASP A 213 -11.51 3.02 3.38
C ASP A 213 -12.31 3.10 2.07
N PRO A 214 -13.65 2.97 2.11
CA PRO A 214 -14.49 3.00 0.90
C PRO A 214 -14.40 4.32 0.13
N ALA A 215 -14.09 5.44 0.80
CA ALA A 215 -13.96 6.74 0.15
C ALA A 215 -12.74 6.83 -0.76
N VAL A 216 -11.73 5.96 -0.55
CA VAL A 216 -10.45 5.93 -1.27
C VAL A 216 -10.35 4.72 -2.20
N ALA A 217 -11.39 3.89 -2.29
CA ALA A 217 -11.40 2.68 -3.12
C ALA A 217 -11.21 2.96 -4.62
N ALA A 218 -11.45 4.19 -5.07
CA ALA A 218 -11.32 4.60 -6.47
C ALA A 218 -9.87 4.87 -6.92
N GLU A 219 -8.90 4.84 -6.02
CA GLU A 219 -7.52 5.25 -6.36
C GLU A 219 -6.67 4.12 -6.95
N CYS A 220 -7.06 2.86 -6.79
CA CYS A 220 -6.47 1.78 -7.56
C CYS A 220 -7.16 1.71 -8.93
N PRO A 221 -6.49 2.03 -10.03
CA PRO A 221 -7.09 1.84 -11.34
C PRO A 221 -7.50 0.38 -11.54
N PRO A 222 -8.54 0.11 -12.32
CA PRO A 222 -8.93 -1.26 -12.67
C PRO A 222 -7.72 -2.00 -13.27
N ILE A 223 -7.63 -3.30 -13.03
CA ILE A 223 -6.62 -4.14 -13.69
C ILE A 223 -7.00 -4.22 -15.16
N VAL A 224 -6.30 -3.48 -16.00
CA VAL A 224 -6.45 -3.55 -17.45
C VAL A 224 -5.52 -4.65 -17.94
N ARG A 225 -6.08 -5.77 -18.39
CA ARG A 225 -5.28 -6.84 -18.98
C ARG A 225 -4.89 -6.46 -20.40
N PRO A 226 -3.75 -6.96 -20.93
CA PRO A 226 -3.36 -6.70 -22.31
C PRO A 226 -4.45 -7.04 -23.34
N GLU A 227 -5.25 -8.08 -23.09
CA GLU A 227 -6.40 -8.46 -23.90
C GLU A 227 -7.52 -7.43 -23.92
N ASP A 228 -7.69 -6.66 -22.82
CA ASP A 228 -8.73 -5.63 -22.74
C ASP A 228 -8.35 -4.38 -23.55
N VAL A 229 -7.04 -4.11 -23.72
CA VAL A 229 -6.54 -2.99 -24.54
C VAL A 229 -6.68 -3.29 -26.03
N ALA A 230 -6.53 -4.53 -26.44
CA ALA A 230 -6.65 -4.94 -27.85
C ALA A 230 -8.09 -4.78 -28.38
N SER A 231 -9.09 -4.80 -27.51
CA SER A 231 -10.50 -4.63 -27.88
C SER A 231 -10.94 -3.18 -28.06
N VAL A 232 -10.22 -2.22 -27.49
CA VAL A 232 -10.57 -0.78 -27.57
C VAL A 232 -10.20 -0.16 -28.93
N GLY A 233 -9.33 -0.81 -29.72
CA GLY A 233 -8.87 -0.34 -31.01
C GLY A 233 -9.65 -0.90 -32.21
N GLN A 234 -10.65 -1.75 -32.04
CA GLN A 234 -11.46 -2.21 -33.16
C GLN A 234 -12.52 -1.16 -33.49
N PRO A 235 -12.58 -0.68 -34.75
CA PRO A 235 -13.67 0.20 -35.17
C PRO A 235 -14.99 -0.55 -34.98
N VAL A 236 -15.91 0.10 -34.26
CA VAL A 236 -17.29 -0.38 -34.14
C VAL A 236 -17.81 -0.65 -35.57
N PRO A 237 -18.30 -1.87 -35.89
CA PRO A 237 -18.90 -2.10 -37.20
C PRO A 237 -20.03 -1.09 -37.40
N THR A 238 -19.87 -0.20 -38.36
CA THR A 238 -20.96 0.68 -38.78
C THR A 238 -22.06 -0.22 -39.29
N THR A 239 -23.13 -0.36 -38.53
CA THR A 239 -24.35 -0.99 -38.97
C THR A 239 -24.85 -0.16 -40.15
N ASP A 240 -24.82 -0.79 -41.32
CA ASP A 240 -25.44 -0.26 -42.56
C ASP A 240 -26.91 -0.03 -42.25
N PRO A 241 -27.45 1.19 -42.36
CA PRO A 241 -28.85 1.47 -42.09
C PRO A 241 -29.82 0.79 -43.10
N LEU A 242 -29.30 0.08 -44.08
CA LEU A 242 -30.10 -0.65 -45.12
C LEU A 242 -30.05 -2.18 -45.00
N ALA A 243 -29.44 -2.73 -43.94
CA ALA A 243 -29.46 -4.17 -43.73
C ALA A 243 -30.87 -4.63 -43.32
N PRO A 244 -31.45 -5.65 -43.97
CA PRO A 244 -32.79 -6.13 -43.62
C PRO A 244 -32.80 -6.70 -42.19
N VAL A 245 -33.79 -6.27 -41.39
CA VAL A 245 -34.00 -6.76 -40.03
C VAL A 245 -34.25 -8.27 -40.06
N ALA A 246 -33.33 -9.04 -39.50
CA ALA A 246 -33.48 -10.48 -39.34
C ALA A 246 -34.68 -10.76 -38.43
N GLN A 247 -35.64 -11.55 -38.94
CA GLN A 247 -36.78 -11.98 -38.16
C GLN A 247 -36.33 -12.85 -36.97
N PRO A 248 -36.93 -12.70 -35.78
CA PRO A 248 -36.58 -13.54 -34.63
C PRO A 248 -36.95 -15.00 -34.94
N ALA A 249 -36.02 -15.92 -34.63
CA ALA A 249 -36.24 -17.34 -34.74
C ALA A 249 -37.41 -17.80 -33.86
N PRO A 250 -38.21 -18.80 -34.32
CA PRO A 250 -39.35 -19.30 -33.54
C PRO A 250 -38.90 -19.91 -32.23
N ALA A 251 -39.59 -19.60 -31.14
CA ALA A 251 -39.33 -20.09 -29.80
C ALA A 251 -39.39 -21.63 -29.75
N VAL A 252 -38.32 -22.23 -29.25
CA VAL A 252 -38.23 -23.67 -28.97
C VAL A 252 -39.14 -23.96 -27.77
N PRO A 253 -40.09 -24.92 -27.85
CA PRO A 253 -40.99 -25.24 -26.75
C PRO A 253 -40.20 -25.88 -25.59
N THR A 254 -40.37 -25.35 -24.39
CA THR A 254 -39.79 -25.86 -23.14
C THR A 254 -40.36 -27.28 -22.87
N PRO A 255 -39.51 -28.28 -22.54
CA PRO A 255 -40.00 -29.60 -22.20
C PRO A 255 -40.78 -29.56 -20.87
N VAL A 256 -42.02 -30.07 -20.92
CA VAL A 256 -42.87 -30.29 -19.73
C VAL A 256 -42.29 -31.45 -18.94
N ILE A 257 -41.72 -31.19 -17.77
CA ILE A 257 -41.29 -32.23 -16.81
C ILE A 257 -42.58 -32.78 -16.15
N LYS A 258 -42.91 -34.06 -16.42
CA LYS A 258 -43.94 -34.78 -15.68
C LYS A 258 -43.45 -35.07 -14.27
N PRO A 259 -44.27 -34.88 -13.22
CA PRO A 259 -43.90 -35.29 -11.87
C PRO A 259 -43.86 -36.83 -11.78
N GLU A 260 -42.75 -37.38 -11.33
CA GLU A 260 -42.64 -38.79 -10.98
C GLU A 260 -43.49 -39.09 -9.74
N ARG A 261 -44.27 -40.17 -9.88
CA ARG A 261 -45.11 -40.70 -8.81
C ARG A 261 -44.25 -41.28 -7.70
N GLY A 262 -44.53 -40.92 -6.46
CA GLY A 262 -43.90 -41.43 -5.27
C GLY A 262 -43.98 -42.97 -5.17
N ILE A 263 -42.93 -43.54 -4.65
CA ILE A 263 -42.83 -44.93 -4.21
C ILE A 263 -43.19 -44.96 -2.73
N PRO A 264 -44.15 -45.81 -2.29
CA PRO A 264 -44.44 -46.00 -0.87
C PRO A 264 -43.46 -47.02 -0.24
N HIS A 265 -43.15 -46.78 1.04
CA HIS A 265 -42.47 -47.54 2.12
C HIS A 265 -41.03 -47.16 2.40
#